data_229a929e031d839f506d9831359d5a2d
#
_entry.id   229a929e031d839f506d9831359d5a2d
#
_cell.length_a   1.000
_cell.length_b   1.000
_cell.length_c   1.000
_cell.angle_alpha   90.00
_cell.angle_beta   90.00
_cell.angle_gamma   90.00
#
_symmetry.space_group_name_H-M   'P 1'
#
loop_
_entity.id
_entity.type
_entity.pdbx_description
1 polymer ?
#
loop_
_entity_poly.entity_id
_entity_poly.type
_entity_poly.pdbx_seq_one_letter_code
_entity_poly.pdbx_strand_id
1 'polypeptide(L)'
;MKNALRFDLLIAVCALLISTLATGASWWQARVLQAQTVVLQEQLGAQVWPYVSVAVGITSDTAQITIANDGLGPAVMRSATAAVDGVPKSNFINIMHAILGPNLVARRAPGEKLGIRLNGASPGSVLRPGDSTVAFSLMSKRYARAFLNGYHRLRFRICYCAIVPGKCWRTDTAASGDPEPVRFCPEIRTDLLHANTADELLNSKF
;
A
#
# COMPACT_ATOMS: atom_id res chain seq x y z
N MET A 1 -72.09 -33.43 -10.46
CA MET A 1 -71.33 -32.92 -9.29
C MET A 1 -70.07 -33.73 -8.96
N LYS A 2 -70.03 -35.04 -8.95
CA LYS A 2 -68.83 -35.86 -8.62
C LYS A 2 -67.63 -35.68 -9.61
N ASN A 3 -67.87 -35.42 -10.89
CA ASN A 3 -66.81 -35.25 -11.87
C ASN A 3 -66.16 -33.89 -11.82
N ALA A 4 -66.85 -32.81 -11.44
CA ALA A 4 -66.27 -31.48 -11.24
C ALA A 4 -65.27 -31.48 -10.05
N LEU A 5 -65.67 -32.14 -8.96
CA LEU A 5 -64.80 -32.21 -7.75
C LEU A 5 -63.47 -32.96 -8.01
N ARG A 6 -63.51 -33.96 -8.90
CA ARG A 6 -62.27 -34.69 -9.29
C ARG A 6 -61.36 -33.86 -10.18
N PHE A 7 -61.92 -32.99 -11.02
CA PHE A 7 -61.17 -32.12 -11.91
C PHE A 7 -60.52 -31.01 -11.13
N ASP A 8 -61.20 -30.41 -10.16
CA ASP A 8 -60.65 -29.38 -9.26
C ASP A 8 -59.51 -29.93 -8.40
N LEU A 9 -59.65 -31.16 -7.89
CA LEU A 9 -58.58 -31.81 -7.13
C LEU A 9 -57.34 -32.07 -7.99
N LEU A 10 -57.53 -32.46 -9.26
CA LEU A 10 -56.42 -32.73 -10.16
C LEU A 10 -55.64 -31.45 -10.49
N ILE A 11 -56.35 -30.36 -10.72
CA ILE A 11 -55.73 -29.03 -10.94
C ILE A 11 -54.96 -28.60 -9.68
N ALA A 12 -55.54 -28.76 -8.49
CA ALA A 12 -54.86 -28.38 -7.24
C ALA A 12 -53.58 -29.19 -7.02
N VAL A 13 -53.57 -30.49 -7.28
CA VAL A 13 -52.37 -31.34 -7.16
C VAL A 13 -51.33 -30.96 -8.19
N CYS A 14 -51.70 -30.70 -9.44
CA CYS A 14 -50.77 -30.23 -10.46
C CYS A 14 -50.14 -28.87 -10.10
N ALA A 15 -50.93 -27.93 -9.58
CA ALA A 15 -50.43 -26.63 -9.13
C ALA A 15 -49.42 -26.77 -7.98
N LEU A 16 -49.69 -27.68 -7.05
CA LEU A 16 -48.81 -27.95 -5.92
C LEU A 16 -47.49 -28.59 -6.37
N LEU A 17 -47.53 -29.51 -7.33
CA LEU A 17 -46.32 -30.10 -7.90
C LEU A 17 -45.48 -29.07 -8.67
N ILE A 18 -46.09 -28.22 -9.46
CA ILE A 18 -45.39 -27.17 -10.19
C ILE A 18 -44.75 -26.19 -9.23
N SER A 19 -45.44 -25.77 -8.18
CA SER A 19 -44.91 -24.84 -7.17
C SER A 19 -43.72 -25.41 -6.40
N THR A 20 -43.75 -26.69 -6.03
CA THR A 20 -42.63 -27.36 -5.35
C THR A 20 -41.41 -27.51 -6.27
N LEU A 21 -41.61 -27.85 -7.53
CA LEU A 21 -40.54 -27.90 -8.52
C LEU A 21 -39.93 -26.52 -8.76
N ALA A 22 -40.74 -25.47 -8.91
CA ALA A 22 -40.28 -24.11 -9.07
C ALA A 22 -39.47 -23.61 -7.86
N THR A 23 -39.92 -23.94 -6.64
CA THR A 23 -39.18 -23.61 -5.41
C THR A 23 -37.84 -24.33 -5.36
N GLY A 24 -37.79 -25.61 -5.71
CA GLY A 24 -36.53 -26.37 -5.77
C GLY A 24 -35.55 -25.83 -6.81
N ALA A 25 -36.07 -25.47 -8.00
CA ALA A 25 -35.25 -24.86 -9.04
C ALA A 25 -34.70 -23.48 -8.62
N SER A 26 -35.51 -22.66 -7.97
CA SER A 26 -35.09 -21.35 -7.46
C SER A 26 -34.01 -21.48 -6.38
N TRP A 27 -34.12 -22.45 -5.48
CA TRP A 27 -33.10 -22.71 -4.47
C TRP A 27 -31.80 -23.20 -5.08
N TRP A 28 -31.83 -24.03 -6.09
CA TRP A 28 -30.66 -24.47 -6.85
C TRP A 28 -29.99 -23.29 -7.55
N GLN A 29 -30.77 -22.45 -8.24
CA GLN A 29 -30.24 -21.23 -8.89
C GLN A 29 -29.57 -20.28 -7.89
N ALA A 30 -30.17 -20.07 -6.72
CA ALA A 30 -29.57 -19.22 -5.67
C ALA A 30 -28.21 -19.74 -5.23
N ARG A 31 -28.00 -21.03 -5.08
CA ARG A 31 -26.70 -21.62 -4.76
C ARG A 31 -25.66 -21.44 -5.85
N VAL A 32 -26.06 -21.62 -7.11
CA VAL A 32 -25.15 -21.42 -8.25
C VAL A 32 -24.73 -19.95 -8.35
N LEU A 33 -25.64 -19.00 -8.15
CA LEU A 33 -25.33 -17.57 -8.13
C LEU A 33 -24.38 -17.19 -7.00
N GLN A 34 -24.54 -17.77 -5.81
CA GLN A 34 -23.59 -17.56 -4.70
C GLN A 34 -22.17 -18.02 -5.06
N ALA A 35 -22.03 -19.16 -5.69
CA ALA A 35 -20.73 -19.66 -6.13
C ALA A 35 -20.09 -18.74 -7.20
N GLN A 36 -20.90 -18.24 -8.14
CA GLN A 36 -20.43 -17.31 -9.17
C GLN A 36 -19.97 -15.97 -8.58
N THR A 37 -20.68 -15.44 -7.57
CA THR A 37 -20.27 -14.17 -6.93
C THR A 37 -18.92 -14.28 -6.23
N VAL A 38 -18.60 -15.41 -5.60
CA VAL A 38 -17.28 -15.64 -4.98
C VAL A 38 -16.18 -15.62 -6.03
N VAL A 39 -16.37 -16.33 -7.15
CA VAL A 39 -15.38 -16.36 -8.24
C VAL A 39 -15.17 -14.96 -8.85
N LEU A 40 -16.25 -14.21 -9.05
CA LEU A 40 -16.17 -12.83 -9.56
C LEU A 40 -15.41 -11.91 -8.58
N GLN A 41 -15.63 -12.05 -7.28
CA GLN A 41 -14.90 -11.28 -6.26
C GLN A 41 -13.42 -11.60 -6.26
N GLU A 42 -13.04 -12.86 -6.43
CA GLU A 42 -11.63 -13.26 -6.54
C GLU A 42 -10.99 -12.71 -7.81
N GLN A 43 -11.69 -12.75 -8.95
CA GLN A 43 -11.20 -12.19 -10.21
C GLN A 43 -11.03 -10.67 -10.12
N LEU A 44 -12.00 -9.95 -9.58
CA LEU A 44 -11.89 -8.51 -9.33
C LEU A 44 -10.74 -8.19 -8.39
N GLY A 45 -10.55 -9.00 -7.34
CA GLY A 45 -9.43 -8.84 -6.41
C GLY A 45 -8.05 -9.07 -7.04
N ALA A 46 -7.96 -9.88 -8.09
CA ALA A 46 -6.72 -10.08 -8.85
C ALA A 46 -6.46 -8.94 -9.84
N GLN A 47 -7.51 -8.36 -10.43
CA GLN A 47 -7.40 -7.25 -11.38
C GLN A 47 -7.05 -5.91 -10.74
N VAL A 48 -7.30 -5.73 -9.44
CA VAL A 48 -7.03 -4.50 -8.70
C VAL A 48 -5.87 -4.65 -7.71
N TRP A 49 -4.88 -5.45 -8.04
CA TRP A 49 -3.71 -5.66 -7.21
C TRP A 49 -2.79 -4.43 -7.23
N PRO A 50 -2.57 -3.75 -6.09
CA PRO A 50 -1.60 -2.67 -5.99
C PRO A 50 -0.19 -3.26 -5.86
N TYR A 51 0.78 -2.66 -6.54
CA TYR A 51 2.19 -3.03 -6.47
C TYR A 51 3.01 -1.79 -6.13
N VAL A 52 3.34 -1.61 -4.84
CA VAL A 52 4.11 -0.45 -4.41
C VAL A 52 5.60 -0.77 -4.45
N SER A 53 6.32 -0.02 -5.25
CA SER A 53 7.76 -0.05 -5.38
C SER A 53 8.41 1.16 -4.69
N VAL A 54 9.68 0.99 -4.30
CA VAL A 54 10.52 2.07 -3.76
C VAL A 54 11.76 2.16 -4.62
N ALA A 55 11.96 3.31 -5.25
CA ALA A 55 13.12 3.58 -6.08
C ALA A 55 14.00 4.67 -5.45
N VAL A 56 15.31 4.47 -5.51
CA VAL A 56 16.31 5.48 -5.17
C VAL A 56 16.84 6.07 -6.46
N GLY A 57 16.47 7.32 -6.74
CA GLY A 57 16.96 8.08 -7.90
C GLY A 57 18.12 8.97 -7.47
N ILE A 58 19.22 8.91 -8.21
CA ILE A 58 20.40 9.74 -7.94
C ILE A 58 20.87 10.37 -9.22
N THR A 59 20.99 11.70 -9.22
CA THR A 59 21.60 12.48 -10.28
C THR A 59 22.88 13.16 -9.78
N SER A 60 23.55 13.94 -10.61
CA SER A 60 24.74 14.70 -10.20
C SER A 60 24.50 15.60 -8.98
N ASP A 61 23.29 16.13 -8.84
CA ASP A 61 22.97 17.20 -7.90
C ASP A 61 21.82 16.85 -6.93
N THR A 62 21.13 15.71 -7.18
CA THR A 62 19.95 15.35 -6.42
C THR A 62 19.96 13.85 -6.09
N ALA A 63 19.65 13.52 -4.84
CA ALA A 63 19.27 12.17 -4.43
C ALA A 63 17.83 12.19 -3.98
N GLN A 64 17.02 11.22 -4.43
CA GLN A 64 15.61 11.14 -4.08
C GLN A 64 15.16 9.71 -3.84
N ILE A 65 14.19 9.55 -2.97
CA ILE A 65 13.48 8.31 -2.74
C ILE A 65 12.06 8.50 -3.24
N THR A 66 11.68 7.70 -4.20
CA THR A 66 10.36 7.72 -4.84
C THR A 66 9.60 6.47 -4.47
N ILE A 67 8.35 6.63 -4.07
CA ILE A 67 7.40 5.55 -3.86
C ILE A 67 6.43 5.60 -5.04
N ALA A 68 6.31 4.51 -5.78
CA ALA A 68 5.43 4.39 -6.93
C ALA A 68 4.46 3.22 -6.77
N ASN A 69 3.28 3.34 -7.36
CA ASN A 69 2.35 2.23 -7.48
C ASN A 69 2.33 1.74 -8.93
N ASP A 70 3.13 0.72 -9.20
CA ASP A 70 3.25 0.09 -10.52
C ASP A 70 2.18 -0.97 -10.77
N GLY A 71 1.25 -1.14 -9.81
CA GLY A 71 0.14 -2.09 -9.88
C GLY A 71 -1.07 -1.57 -10.64
N LEU A 72 -2.07 -2.43 -10.76
CA LEU A 72 -3.33 -2.14 -11.46
C LEU A 72 -4.40 -1.56 -10.53
N GLY A 73 -4.23 -1.70 -9.22
CA GLY A 73 -5.17 -1.21 -8.22
C GLY A 73 -4.61 -0.10 -7.34
N PRO A 74 -5.47 0.71 -6.71
CA PRO A 74 -5.04 1.75 -5.80
C PRO A 74 -4.48 1.16 -4.50
N ALA A 75 -3.35 1.72 -4.04
CA ALA A 75 -2.68 1.35 -2.80
C ALA A 75 -3.02 2.33 -1.68
N VAL A 76 -3.59 1.83 -0.59
CA VAL A 76 -3.82 2.62 0.63
C VAL A 76 -2.60 2.46 1.53
N MET A 77 -1.82 3.51 1.68
CA MET A 77 -0.62 3.53 2.51
C MET A 77 -1.01 3.40 3.99
N ARG A 78 -0.37 2.46 4.70
CA ARG A 78 -0.67 2.22 6.11
C ARG A 78 0.48 2.57 7.03
N SER A 79 1.69 2.15 6.69
CA SER A 79 2.89 2.49 7.45
C SER A 79 4.14 2.43 6.57
N ALA A 80 5.15 3.23 6.93
CA ALA A 80 6.47 3.17 6.34
C ALA A 80 7.53 3.27 7.42
N THR A 81 8.49 2.38 7.39
CA THR A 81 9.63 2.37 8.32
C THR A 81 10.93 2.35 7.56
N ALA A 82 11.97 2.93 8.16
CA ALA A 82 13.32 2.84 7.65
C ALA A 82 14.30 2.42 8.74
N ALA A 83 15.34 1.72 8.32
CA ALA A 83 16.47 1.36 9.15
C ALA A 83 17.77 1.65 8.40
N VAL A 84 18.80 2.07 9.11
CA VAL A 84 20.15 2.21 8.58
C VAL A 84 21.06 1.28 9.39
N ASP A 85 21.77 0.38 8.72
CA ASP A 85 22.54 -0.71 9.32
C ASP A 85 21.73 -1.57 10.31
N GLY A 86 20.45 -1.79 10.00
CA GLY A 86 19.53 -2.53 10.87
C GLY A 86 18.95 -1.74 12.04
N VAL A 87 19.41 -0.52 12.30
CA VAL A 87 18.93 0.35 13.38
C VAL A 87 17.74 1.18 12.88
N PRO A 88 16.53 1.02 13.47
CA PRO A 88 15.35 1.80 13.08
C PRO A 88 15.57 3.31 13.24
N LYS A 89 15.02 4.09 12.32
CA LYS A 89 15.07 5.55 12.32
C LYS A 89 13.64 6.11 12.35
N SER A 90 13.42 7.08 13.23
CA SER A 90 12.10 7.67 13.45
C SER A 90 11.72 8.75 12.43
N ASN A 91 12.70 9.37 11.78
CA ASN A 91 12.47 10.44 10.81
C ASN A 91 13.58 10.49 9.75
N PHE A 92 13.33 11.23 8.67
CA PHE A 92 14.27 11.39 7.57
C PHE A 92 15.56 12.10 7.96
N ILE A 93 15.55 12.99 8.96
CA ILE A 93 16.74 13.69 9.46
C ILE A 93 17.69 12.67 10.09
N ASN A 94 17.18 11.78 10.93
CA ASN A 94 17.96 10.70 11.55
C ASN A 94 18.53 9.71 10.51
N ILE A 95 17.81 9.48 9.41
CA ILE A 95 18.30 8.69 8.27
C ILE A 95 19.50 9.43 7.64
N MET A 96 19.35 10.72 7.38
CA MET A 96 20.39 11.54 6.79
C MET A 96 21.66 11.59 7.66
N HIS A 97 21.51 11.81 8.96
CA HIS A 97 22.63 11.78 9.89
C HIS A 97 23.35 10.42 9.90
N ALA A 98 22.60 9.33 9.84
CA ALA A 98 23.19 8.00 9.85
C ALA A 98 23.91 7.66 8.53
N ILE A 99 23.41 8.14 7.38
CA ILE A 99 23.99 7.87 6.06
C ILE A 99 25.17 8.81 5.78
N LEU A 100 24.97 10.12 5.99
CA LEU A 100 25.98 11.14 5.66
C LEU A 100 27.09 11.25 6.71
N GLY A 101 26.82 10.79 7.93
CA GLY A 101 27.72 10.91 9.06
C GLY A 101 27.70 12.31 9.70
N PRO A 102 28.05 12.39 11.01
CA PRO A 102 27.96 13.62 11.78
C PRO A 102 28.90 14.72 11.25
N ASN A 103 30.04 14.34 10.72
CA ASN A 103 31.02 15.29 10.22
C ASN A 103 30.60 16.04 8.96
N LEU A 104 29.80 15.40 8.09
CA LEU A 104 29.37 16.04 6.86
C LEU A 104 28.24 17.04 7.13
N VAL A 105 27.35 16.69 8.05
CA VAL A 105 26.23 17.55 8.47
C VAL A 105 26.76 18.76 9.29
N ALA A 106 27.70 18.53 10.19
CA ALA A 106 28.28 19.58 11.02
C ALA A 106 29.17 20.58 10.25
N ARG A 107 29.81 20.16 9.14
CA ARG A 107 30.71 21.00 8.33
C ARG A 107 29.99 21.69 7.17
N ARG A 108 28.82 22.22 7.43
CA ARG A 108 28.04 22.99 6.44
C ARG A 108 28.81 24.27 6.12
N ALA A 109 28.98 24.57 4.82
CA ALA A 109 29.57 25.83 4.41
C ALA A 109 28.65 27.01 4.76
N PRO A 110 29.16 28.18 5.20
CA PRO A 110 28.33 29.35 5.41
C PRO A 110 27.54 29.69 4.12
N GLY A 111 26.21 29.77 4.25
CA GLY A 111 25.33 30.04 3.09
C GLY A 111 24.91 28.83 2.26
N GLU A 112 25.42 27.63 2.51
CA GLU A 112 24.97 26.41 1.82
C GLU A 112 23.56 26.04 2.30
N LYS A 113 22.58 26.13 1.40
CA LYS A 113 21.21 25.70 1.69
C LYS A 113 21.10 24.21 1.42
N LEU A 114 20.83 23.44 2.46
CA LEU A 114 20.44 22.05 2.33
C LEU A 114 18.98 22.01 1.88
N GLY A 115 18.75 21.83 0.58
CA GLY A 115 17.40 21.67 0.04
C GLY A 115 16.90 20.28 0.33
N ILE A 116 16.19 20.08 1.45
CA ILE A 116 15.46 18.85 1.74
C ILE A 116 13.99 19.10 1.40
N ARG A 117 13.41 18.23 0.59
CA ARG A 117 11.97 18.15 0.40
C ARG A 117 11.48 16.83 0.96
N LEU A 118 10.47 16.92 1.80
CA LEU A 118 9.74 15.79 2.34
C LEU A 118 8.30 15.92 1.83
N ASN A 119 7.90 15.01 0.96
CA ASN A 119 6.51 14.87 0.54
C ASN A 119 6.03 13.54 1.10
N GLY A 120 5.53 13.56 2.34
CA GLY A 120 5.05 12.33 2.96
C GLY A 120 3.77 11.83 2.31
N ALA A 121 3.76 10.56 1.92
CA ALA A 121 2.52 9.83 1.82
C ALA A 121 2.03 9.64 3.27
N SER A 122 1.00 10.38 3.67
CA SER A 122 0.41 10.22 5.01
C SER A 122 -0.25 8.85 5.15
N PRO A 123 -0.32 8.28 6.38
CA PRO A 123 -1.13 7.10 6.61
C PRO A 123 -2.56 7.33 6.15
N GLY A 124 -3.13 6.36 5.42
CA GLY A 124 -4.44 6.48 4.80
C GLY A 124 -4.44 7.18 3.44
N SER A 125 -3.33 7.78 2.99
CA SER A 125 -3.24 8.31 1.63
C SER A 125 -3.37 7.18 0.59
N VAL A 126 -3.97 7.51 -0.55
CA VAL A 126 -4.20 6.56 -1.64
C VAL A 126 -3.28 6.91 -2.79
N LEU A 127 -2.43 5.97 -3.16
CA LEU A 127 -1.60 6.05 -4.35
C LEU A 127 -2.31 5.32 -5.50
N ARG A 128 -2.71 6.05 -6.54
CA ARG A 128 -3.43 5.47 -7.70
C ARG A 128 -2.48 4.63 -8.55
N PRO A 129 -2.99 3.72 -9.38
CA PRO A 129 -2.19 3.05 -10.39
C PRO A 129 -1.42 4.03 -11.26
N GLY A 130 -0.11 3.81 -11.40
CA GLY A 130 0.79 4.68 -12.15
C GLY A 130 1.22 5.96 -11.45
N ASP A 131 0.65 6.29 -10.28
CA ASP A 131 1.08 7.45 -9.50
C ASP A 131 2.40 7.17 -8.77
N SER A 132 3.20 8.22 -8.64
CA SER A 132 4.40 8.20 -7.83
C SER A 132 4.49 9.45 -6.95
N THR A 133 5.11 9.31 -5.79
CA THR A 133 5.41 10.41 -4.88
C THR A 133 6.86 10.37 -4.44
N VAL A 134 7.49 11.55 -4.39
CA VAL A 134 8.85 11.68 -3.88
C VAL A 134 8.76 11.78 -2.35
N ALA A 135 9.05 10.70 -1.65
CA ALA A 135 9.02 10.68 -0.19
C ALA A 135 10.11 11.57 0.41
N PHE A 136 11.26 11.61 -0.24
CA PHE A 136 12.42 12.37 0.20
C PHE A 136 13.23 12.83 -1.00
N SER A 137 13.67 14.09 -1.02
CA SER A 137 14.68 14.55 -1.96
C SER A 137 15.70 15.47 -1.31
N LEU A 138 16.93 15.30 -1.72
CA LEU A 138 18.12 16.03 -1.26
C LEU A 138 18.73 16.75 -2.45
N MET A 139 18.69 18.08 -2.45
CA MET A 139 19.19 18.90 -3.54
C MET A 139 20.53 19.54 -3.15
N SER A 140 21.61 18.80 -3.34
CA SER A 140 22.97 19.30 -3.17
C SER A 140 23.93 18.26 -3.73
N LYS A 141 24.82 18.67 -4.65
CA LYS A 141 25.82 17.80 -5.27
C LYS A 141 26.69 17.05 -4.26
N ARG A 142 27.11 17.75 -3.21
CA ARG A 142 27.96 17.18 -2.16
C ARG A 142 27.24 16.08 -1.39
N TYR A 143 26.00 16.36 -0.98
CA TYR A 143 25.21 15.42 -0.18
C TYR A 143 24.63 14.29 -1.03
N ALA A 144 24.25 14.55 -2.29
CA ALA A 144 23.80 13.51 -3.21
C ALA A 144 24.87 12.45 -3.44
N ARG A 145 26.13 12.88 -3.63
CA ARG A 145 27.26 11.96 -3.78
C ARG A 145 27.53 11.16 -2.51
N ALA A 146 27.48 11.81 -1.34
CA ALA A 146 27.66 11.12 -0.06
C ALA A 146 26.52 10.12 0.21
N PHE A 147 25.29 10.49 -0.15
CA PHE A 147 24.14 9.60 -0.07
C PHE A 147 24.31 8.38 -0.99
N LEU A 148 24.80 8.57 -2.22
CA LEU A 148 25.10 7.48 -3.15
C LEU A 148 26.05 6.45 -2.54
N ASN A 149 27.05 6.88 -1.79
CA ASN A 149 28.02 5.97 -1.15
C ASN A 149 27.42 5.20 0.03
N GLY A 150 26.34 5.69 0.62
CA GLY A 150 25.76 5.12 1.85
C GLY A 150 24.35 4.52 1.71
N TYR A 151 23.65 4.72 0.57
CA TYR A 151 22.24 4.34 0.45
C TYR A 151 22.00 2.82 0.54
N HIS A 152 23.00 2.00 0.20
CA HIS A 152 22.91 0.54 0.31
C HIS A 152 22.74 0.05 1.76
N ARG A 153 23.04 0.90 2.76
CA ARG A 153 22.81 0.65 4.18
C ARG A 153 21.39 0.94 4.62
N LEU A 154 20.62 1.63 3.77
CA LEU A 154 19.24 2.03 4.01
C LEU A 154 18.28 0.92 3.61
N ARG A 155 17.39 0.57 4.51
CA ARG A 155 16.32 -0.38 4.29
C ARG A 155 14.99 0.29 4.55
N PHE A 156 14.14 0.34 3.52
CA PHE A 156 12.77 0.79 3.64
C PHE A 156 11.80 -0.38 3.68
N ARG A 157 10.78 -0.27 4.51
CA ARG A 157 9.64 -1.16 4.54
C ARG A 157 8.37 -0.35 4.48
N ILE A 158 7.53 -0.65 3.51
CA ILE A 158 6.24 -0.01 3.32
C ILE A 158 5.16 -1.08 3.41
N CYS A 159 4.18 -0.84 4.28
CA CYS A 159 2.98 -1.67 4.36
C CYS A 159 1.79 -0.90 3.79
N TYR A 160 1.06 -1.53 2.89
CA TYR A 160 -0.08 -0.95 2.19
C TYR A 160 -1.15 -2.00 1.93
N CYS A 161 -2.38 -1.55 1.74
CA CYS A 161 -3.51 -2.43 1.48
C CYS A 161 -4.23 -2.03 0.20
N ALA A 162 -4.91 -2.99 -0.44
CA ALA A 162 -5.90 -2.66 -1.46
C ALA A 162 -7.10 -1.94 -0.82
N ILE A 163 -7.89 -1.26 -1.65
CA ILE A 163 -9.20 -0.72 -1.23
C ILE A 163 -10.16 -1.87 -0.89
N VAL A 164 -10.01 -3.01 -1.56
CA VAL A 164 -10.77 -4.22 -1.24
C VAL A 164 -10.30 -4.75 0.12
N PRO A 165 -11.20 -4.91 1.09
CA PRO A 165 -10.85 -5.32 2.45
C PRO A 165 -10.07 -6.64 2.51
N GLY A 166 -9.12 -6.72 3.46
CA GLY A 166 -8.41 -7.95 3.82
C GLY A 166 -7.18 -8.29 2.98
N LYS A 167 -6.82 -7.48 1.96
CA LYS A 167 -5.61 -7.72 1.17
C LYS A 167 -4.58 -6.62 1.42
N CYS A 168 -3.48 -6.97 2.09
CA CYS A 168 -2.36 -6.07 2.37
C CYS A 168 -1.03 -6.72 1.96
N TRP A 169 -0.05 -5.88 1.68
CA TRP A 169 1.30 -6.28 1.29
C TRP A 169 2.35 -5.44 1.99
N ARG A 170 3.54 -5.98 2.04
CA ARG A 170 4.73 -5.31 2.55
C ARG A 170 5.83 -5.35 1.49
N THR A 171 6.30 -4.18 1.06
CA THR A 171 7.50 -4.02 0.24
C THR A 171 8.70 -3.75 1.15
N ASP A 172 9.83 -4.41 0.88
CA ASP A 172 11.09 -4.24 1.60
C ASP A 172 12.23 -4.05 0.59
N THR A 173 12.92 -2.92 0.64
CA THR A 173 14.01 -2.61 -0.31
C THR A 173 15.24 -3.51 -0.18
N ALA A 174 15.38 -4.24 0.94
CA ALA A 174 16.46 -5.22 1.10
C ALA A 174 16.10 -6.61 0.55
N ALA A 175 14.82 -6.86 0.27
CA ALA A 175 14.37 -8.08 -0.37
C ALA A 175 14.32 -7.84 -1.89
N SER A 176 15.06 -8.62 -2.65
CA SER A 176 15.02 -8.62 -4.12
C SER A 176 13.83 -9.45 -4.61
N GLY A 177 12.60 -8.99 -4.39
CA GLY A 177 11.44 -9.78 -4.76
C GLY A 177 10.13 -8.98 -4.74
N ASP A 178 9.08 -9.66 -5.11
CA ASP A 178 7.72 -9.13 -5.08
C ASP A 178 7.27 -8.76 -3.67
N PRO A 179 6.30 -7.83 -3.54
CA PRO A 179 5.71 -7.49 -2.27
C PRO A 179 5.14 -8.72 -1.54
N GLU A 180 5.53 -8.90 -0.29
CA GLU A 180 5.08 -10.02 0.54
C GLU A 180 3.64 -9.78 1.01
N PRO A 181 2.69 -10.71 0.80
CA PRO A 181 1.35 -10.59 1.33
C PRO A 181 1.37 -10.68 2.85
N VAL A 182 0.63 -9.79 3.51
CA VAL A 182 0.49 -9.75 4.96
C VAL A 182 -0.98 -9.70 5.36
N ARG A 183 -1.32 -10.27 6.50
CA ARG A 183 -2.70 -10.30 6.99
C ARG A 183 -3.23 -8.91 7.35
N PHE A 184 -2.36 -8.07 7.90
CA PHE A 184 -2.64 -6.67 8.26
C PHE A 184 -1.34 -5.88 8.36
N CYS A 185 -1.42 -4.56 8.22
CA CYS A 185 -0.30 -3.68 8.47
C CYS A 185 -0.27 -3.31 9.95
N PRO A 186 0.84 -3.58 10.67
CA PRO A 186 0.96 -3.17 12.06
C PRO A 186 1.04 -1.66 12.18
N GLU A 187 0.45 -1.10 13.24
CA GLU A 187 0.74 0.26 13.67
C GLU A 187 2.14 0.32 14.26
N ILE A 188 2.98 1.18 13.74
CA ILE A 188 4.38 1.28 14.15
C ILE A 188 4.63 2.66 14.75
N ARG A 189 5.16 2.73 15.97
CA ARG A 189 5.46 3.99 16.67
C ARG A 189 6.53 4.85 15.97
N THR A 190 7.40 4.25 15.17
CA THR A 190 8.46 4.93 14.40
C THR A 190 8.06 5.02 12.91
N ASP A 191 6.83 5.39 12.63
CA ASP A 191 6.30 5.48 11.27
C ASP A 191 6.76 6.79 10.63
N LEU A 192 7.50 6.67 9.53
CA LEU A 192 7.98 7.81 8.76
C LEU A 192 6.84 8.62 8.13
N LEU A 193 5.68 8.03 7.92
CA LEU A 193 4.51 8.73 7.38
C LEU A 193 3.90 9.68 8.42
N HIS A 194 4.08 9.39 9.72
CA HIS A 194 3.62 10.26 10.82
C HIS A 194 4.66 11.31 11.23
N ALA A 195 5.94 11.02 11.04
CA ALA A 195 7.05 11.85 11.53
C ALA A 195 7.30 13.15 10.72
N ASN A 196 6.49 13.41 9.71
CA ASN A 196 6.72 14.53 8.78
C ASN A 196 5.86 15.75 9.11
N THR A 197 5.64 16.08 10.37
CA THR A 197 5.06 17.36 10.72
C THR A 197 6.14 18.46 10.60
N ALA A 198 5.79 19.55 9.93
CA ALA A 198 6.70 20.69 9.70
C ALA A 198 7.32 21.24 11.00
N ASP A 199 6.69 21.03 12.14
CA ASP A 199 7.14 21.47 13.46
C ASP A 199 8.39 20.71 13.97
N GLU A 200 8.56 19.43 13.63
CA GLU A 200 9.79 18.70 13.98
C GLU A 200 11.00 19.16 13.18
N LEU A 201 10.78 19.60 11.93
CA LEU A 201 11.84 20.15 11.07
C LEU A 201 12.33 21.52 11.56
N LEU A 202 11.47 22.33 12.16
CA LEU A 202 11.79 23.66 12.66
C LEU A 202 12.46 23.61 14.05
N ASN A 203 12.16 22.59 14.85
CA ASN A 203 12.70 22.43 16.20
C ASN A 203 13.99 21.60 16.29
N SER A 204 14.40 20.93 15.21
CA SER A 204 15.71 20.29 15.16
C SER A 204 16.77 21.38 15.03
N LYS A 205 17.33 21.82 16.17
CA LYS A 205 18.53 22.65 16.19
C LYS A 205 19.66 21.87 15.51
N PHE A 206 19.99 22.29 14.30
CA PHE A 206 21.20 21.88 13.60
C PHE A 206 22.44 22.48 14.25
#